data_684ec7280166431bee9fccdef74fe366
#
_entry.id   684ec7280166431bee9fccdef74fe366
#
_cell.length_a   1.000
_cell.length_b   1.000
_cell.length_c   1.000
_cell.angle_alpha   90.00
_cell.angle_beta   90.00
_cell.angle_gamma   90.00
#
_symmetry.space_group_name_H-M   'P 1'
#
loop_
_entity.id
_entity.type
_entity.pdbx_description
1 polymer ?
#
loop_
_entity_poly.entity_id
_entity_poly.type
_entity_poly.pdbx_seq_one_letter_code
_entity_poly.pdbx_strand_id
1 'polypeptide(L)'
;MKSKLLNIFIITFLVISTLVLTGCNSKEDNAEDTIRGFIEKHYVVDGKDIEMYHEYVTKGSVPGDKLSEDTKEFAEYMTEEGYNDYEASLIFSYRLRQPYLKKCTVEVENINIKEKEKSDDMRRFNISFHWVIKNDKEETVKKHEVDKDIYLSEEQGNWLINQNNFFEILDEKDF
;
A
#
# COMPACT_ATOMS: atom_id res chain seq x y z
N MET A 1 29.04 13.78 -55.45
CA MET A 1 27.79 13.89 -54.67
C MET A 1 27.54 12.69 -53.75
N LYS A 2 27.88 11.47 -54.12
CA LYS A 2 27.61 10.25 -53.28
C LYS A 2 28.33 10.23 -51.93
N SER A 3 29.55 10.77 -51.77
CA SER A 3 30.29 10.75 -50.51
C SER A 3 29.78 11.70 -49.43
N LYS A 4 29.18 12.85 -49.83
CA LYS A 4 28.62 13.80 -48.88
C LYS A 4 27.29 13.31 -48.28
N LEU A 5 26.48 12.59 -49.05
CA LEU A 5 25.24 11.96 -48.57
C LEU A 5 25.55 10.80 -47.57
N LEU A 6 26.59 10.02 -47.85
CA LEU A 6 27.01 8.93 -46.95
C LEU A 6 27.48 9.46 -45.58
N ASN A 7 28.26 10.56 -45.59
CA ASN A 7 28.73 11.17 -44.34
C ASN A 7 27.59 11.79 -43.51
N ILE A 8 26.58 12.38 -44.16
CA ILE A 8 25.40 12.90 -43.44
C ILE A 8 24.60 11.76 -42.80
N PHE A 9 24.46 10.63 -43.52
CA PHE A 9 23.74 9.46 -42.98
C PHE A 9 24.47 8.83 -41.79
N ILE A 10 25.79 8.75 -41.82
CA ILE A 10 26.60 8.23 -40.70
C ILE A 10 26.52 9.14 -39.47
N ILE A 11 26.58 10.48 -39.67
CA ILE A 11 26.49 11.44 -38.58
C ILE A 11 25.07 11.43 -37.95
N THR A 12 24.03 11.33 -38.77
CA THR A 12 22.65 11.26 -38.25
C THR A 12 22.40 9.95 -37.49
N PHE A 13 22.96 8.82 -37.95
CA PHE A 13 22.85 7.55 -37.24
C PHE A 13 23.61 7.55 -35.91
N LEU A 14 24.79 8.20 -35.87
CA LEU A 14 25.57 8.34 -34.63
C LEU A 14 24.90 9.22 -33.58
N VAL A 15 24.21 10.28 -33.98
CA VAL A 15 23.48 11.16 -33.08
C VAL A 15 22.22 10.46 -32.54
N ILE A 16 21.53 9.67 -33.34
CA ILE A 16 20.35 8.91 -32.90
C ILE A 16 20.76 7.79 -31.92
N SER A 17 21.91 7.11 -32.15
CA SER A 17 22.39 6.05 -31.24
C SER A 17 22.87 6.58 -29.86
N THR A 18 23.34 7.83 -29.78
CA THR A 18 23.71 8.44 -28.49
C THR A 18 22.48 8.92 -27.69
N LEU A 19 21.35 9.21 -28.32
CA LEU A 19 20.11 9.58 -27.63
C LEU A 19 19.39 8.37 -26.99
N VAL A 20 19.68 7.16 -27.46
CA VAL A 20 19.06 5.93 -26.90
C VAL A 20 19.81 5.40 -25.67
N LEU A 21 21.07 5.86 -25.42
CA LEU A 21 21.88 5.38 -24.29
C LEU A 21 21.78 6.27 -23.03
N THR A 22 21.05 7.37 -23.07
CA THR A 22 20.72 8.19 -21.90
C THR A 22 19.31 7.91 -21.38
N GLY A 23 18.77 6.73 -21.58
CA GLY A 23 17.76 6.17 -20.73
C GLY A 23 18.38 5.96 -19.36
N CYS A 24 18.49 7.02 -18.55
CA CYS A 24 18.58 6.85 -17.12
C CYS A 24 17.37 5.96 -16.76
N ASN A 25 17.67 4.71 -16.38
CA ASN A 25 16.80 3.96 -15.49
C ASN A 25 16.84 4.70 -14.15
N SER A 26 16.24 5.88 -14.06
CA SER A 26 15.74 6.36 -12.79
C SER A 26 14.69 5.32 -12.43
N LYS A 27 15.03 4.40 -11.52
CA LYS A 27 14.01 3.57 -10.88
C LYS A 27 12.89 4.54 -10.52
N GLU A 28 11.71 4.26 -11.01
CA GLU A 28 10.53 5.04 -10.71
C GLU A 28 10.39 5.06 -9.19
N ASP A 29 10.25 6.23 -8.60
CA ASP A 29 10.14 6.36 -7.16
C ASP A 29 8.76 5.85 -6.74
N ASN A 30 8.67 4.61 -6.27
CA ASN A 30 7.44 3.93 -5.93
C ASN A 30 6.93 4.21 -4.50
N ALA A 31 7.60 5.07 -3.72
CA ALA A 31 7.30 5.23 -2.30
C ALA A 31 5.85 5.67 -2.02
N GLU A 32 5.35 6.66 -2.77
CA GLU A 32 3.96 7.12 -2.59
C GLU A 32 2.95 6.08 -3.06
N ASP A 33 3.24 5.36 -4.14
CA ASP A 33 2.38 4.29 -4.67
C ASP A 33 2.31 3.12 -3.68
N THR A 34 3.44 2.74 -3.08
CA THR A 34 3.49 1.73 -2.00
C THR A 34 2.62 2.12 -0.81
N ILE A 35 2.74 3.37 -0.34
CA ILE A 35 1.93 3.86 0.79
C ILE A 35 0.44 3.87 0.42
N ARG A 36 0.09 4.40 -0.74
CA ARG A 36 -1.29 4.51 -1.21
C ARG A 36 -1.93 3.14 -1.37
N GLY A 37 -1.26 2.22 -2.06
CA GLY A 37 -1.75 0.85 -2.26
C GLY A 37 -1.96 0.14 -0.93
N PHE A 38 -1.03 0.29 0.01
CA PHE A 38 -1.20 -0.26 1.36
C PHE A 38 -2.40 0.35 2.10
N ILE A 39 -2.57 1.69 2.07
CA ILE A 39 -3.71 2.35 2.72
C ILE A 39 -5.03 1.83 2.17
N GLU A 40 -5.18 1.80 0.85
CA GLU A 40 -6.39 1.33 0.17
C GLU A 40 -6.68 -0.15 0.46
N LYS A 41 -5.62 -0.96 0.64
CA LYS A 41 -5.77 -2.38 0.92
C LYS A 41 -6.06 -2.68 2.38
N HIS A 42 -5.35 -2.01 3.30
CA HIS A 42 -5.45 -2.29 4.73
C HIS A 42 -6.67 -1.65 5.39
N TYR A 43 -7.00 -0.41 5.01
CA TYR A 43 -8.01 0.37 5.71
C TYR A 43 -9.40 0.30 5.08
N VAL A 44 -9.53 -0.18 3.84
CA VAL A 44 -10.83 -0.47 3.25
C VAL A 44 -11.32 -1.83 3.74
N VAL A 45 -12.60 -1.92 4.10
CA VAL A 45 -13.28 -3.18 4.45
C VAL A 45 -14.58 -3.26 3.66
N ASP A 46 -14.62 -4.13 2.69
CA ASP A 46 -15.77 -4.34 1.81
C ASP A 46 -16.62 -5.57 2.19
N GLY A 47 -17.65 -5.85 1.39
CA GLY A 47 -18.53 -6.99 1.61
C GLY A 47 -17.81 -8.34 1.53
N LYS A 48 -16.73 -8.47 0.72
CA LYS A 48 -15.95 -9.70 0.59
C LYS A 48 -15.12 -9.94 1.84
N ASP A 49 -14.52 -8.88 2.39
CA ASP A 49 -13.80 -8.92 3.65
C ASP A 49 -14.72 -9.40 4.79
N ILE A 50 -15.96 -8.90 4.82
CA ILE A 50 -16.96 -9.30 5.81
C ILE A 50 -17.34 -10.77 5.65
N GLU A 51 -17.55 -11.26 4.43
CA GLU A 51 -17.82 -12.68 4.15
C GLU A 51 -16.65 -13.57 4.57
N MET A 52 -15.44 -13.20 4.23
CA MET A 52 -14.22 -13.89 4.63
C MET A 52 -14.10 -13.98 6.16
N TYR A 53 -14.31 -12.87 6.88
CA TYR A 53 -14.29 -12.88 8.35
C TYR A 53 -15.42 -13.73 8.95
N HIS A 54 -16.60 -13.75 8.34
CA HIS A 54 -17.71 -14.63 8.74
C HIS A 54 -17.30 -16.10 8.68
N GLU A 55 -16.57 -16.51 7.64
CA GLU A 55 -16.02 -17.86 7.56
C GLU A 55 -15.06 -18.18 8.70
N TYR A 56 -14.18 -17.23 9.08
CA TYR A 56 -13.28 -17.40 10.22
C TYR A 56 -14.03 -17.67 11.52
N VAL A 57 -15.04 -16.84 11.79
CA VAL A 57 -15.85 -16.96 13.03
C VAL A 57 -16.64 -18.26 13.06
N THR A 58 -17.25 -18.65 11.95
CA THR A 58 -18.12 -19.85 11.89
C THR A 58 -17.35 -21.17 11.93
N LYS A 59 -16.11 -21.19 11.43
CA LYS A 59 -15.22 -22.36 11.48
C LYS A 59 -14.51 -22.52 12.83
N GLY A 60 -14.63 -21.51 13.72
CA GLY A 60 -14.08 -21.55 15.09
C GLY A 60 -12.57 -21.34 15.21
N SER A 61 -11.87 -21.23 14.09
CA SER A 61 -10.46 -20.85 14.01
C SER A 61 -10.12 -20.43 12.58
N VAL A 62 -9.20 -19.46 12.45
CA VAL A 62 -8.54 -19.20 11.18
C VAL A 62 -7.42 -20.24 11.05
N PRO A 63 -7.44 -21.16 10.08
CA PRO A 63 -6.26 -21.97 9.80
C PRO A 63 -5.09 -21.04 9.47
N GLY A 64 -3.92 -21.26 10.08
CA GLY A 64 -2.75 -20.39 9.89
C GLY A 64 -2.32 -20.27 8.42
N ASP A 65 -2.45 -21.39 7.66
CA ASP A 65 -2.20 -21.42 6.22
C ASP A 65 -3.17 -20.53 5.42
N LYS A 66 -4.45 -20.49 5.81
CA LYS A 66 -5.44 -19.60 5.17
C LYS A 66 -5.19 -18.13 5.50
N LEU A 67 -4.85 -17.81 6.74
CA LEU A 67 -4.52 -16.44 7.12
C LEU A 67 -3.30 -15.94 6.33
N SER A 68 -2.28 -16.78 6.19
CA SER A 68 -1.08 -16.46 5.40
C SER A 68 -1.42 -16.27 3.90
N GLU A 69 -2.38 -17.03 3.35
CA GLU A 69 -2.85 -16.84 1.98
C GLU A 69 -3.57 -15.50 1.81
N ASP A 70 -4.49 -15.17 2.73
CA ASP A 70 -5.31 -13.95 2.68
C ASP A 70 -4.48 -12.67 2.96
N THR A 71 -3.37 -12.78 3.70
CA THR A 71 -2.44 -11.65 3.96
C THR A 71 -1.35 -11.50 2.92
N LYS A 72 -1.12 -12.48 2.07
CA LYS A 72 0.02 -12.52 1.12
C LYS A 72 0.10 -11.30 0.20
N GLU A 73 -1.03 -10.71 -0.15
CA GLU A 73 -1.08 -9.52 -1.00
C GLU A 73 -0.48 -8.26 -0.35
N PHE A 74 -0.28 -8.27 0.99
CA PHE A 74 0.37 -7.17 1.69
C PHE A 74 1.90 -7.23 1.61
N ALA A 75 2.46 -8.39 1.27
CA ALA A 75 3.91 -8.57 1.12
C ALA A 75 4.51 -7.66 0.03
N GLU A 76 3.72 -7.24 -0.96
CA GLU A 76 4.20 -6.33 -2.02
C GLU A 76 4.44 -4.89 -1.53
N TYR A 77 3.85 -4.51 -0.39
CA TYR A 77 3.97 -3.17 0.20
C TYR A 77 4.96 -3.09 1.35
N MET A 78 5.42 -4.22 1.88
CA MET A 78 6.20 -4.29 3.11
C MET A 78 7.58 -4.91 2.91
N THR A 79 8.54 -4.53 3.76
CA THR A 79 9.78 -5.29 3.90
C THR A 79 9.47 -6.71 4.40
N GLU A 80 10.39 -7.64 4.23
CA GLU A 80 10.22 -9.01 4.76
C GLU A 80 9.96 -9.01 6.27
N GLU A 81 10.69 -8.18 7.03
CA GLU A 81 10.47 -8.03 8.48
C GLU A 81 9.10 -7.43 8.79
N GLY A 82 8.73 -6.33 8.10
CA GLY A 82 7.42 -5.67 8.28
C GLY A 82 6.25 -6.60 7.99
N TYR A 83 6.35 -7.42 6.93
CA TYR A 83 5.31 -8.39 6.61
C TYR A 83 5.21 -9.51 7.65
N ASN A 84 6.33 -10.06 8.11
CA ASN A 84 6.34 -11.08 9.14
C ASN A 84 5.69 -10.58 10.45
N ASP A 85 5.99 -9.35 10.85
CA ASP A 85 5.37 -8.70 12.01
C ASP A 85 3.87 -8.45 11.80
N TYR A 86 3.45 -8.03 10.61
CA TYR A 86 2.06 -7.84 10.24
C TYR A 86 1.27 -9.15 10.35
N GLU A 87 1.80 -10.24 9.80
CA GLU A 87 1.18 -11.56 9.86
C GLU A 87 1.11 -12.08 11.33
N ALA A 88 2.21 -11.98 12.06
CA ALA A 88 2.29 -12.45 13.46
C ALA A 88 1.37 -11.67 14.41
N SER A 89 1.10 -10.40 14.14
CA SER A 89 0.22 -9.55 14.95
C SER A 89 -1.27 -9.86 14.82
N LEU A 90 -1.67 -10.65 13.81
CA LEU A 90 -3.07 -10.93 13.45
C LEU A 90 -3.90 -9.69 13.14
N ILE A 91 -3.24 -8.55 12.89
CA ILE A 91 -3.90 -7.25 12.72
C ILE A 91 -4.86 -7.25 11.52
N PHE A 92 -4.53 -8.07 10.50
CA PHE A 92 -5.38 -8.31 9.36
C PHE A 92 -6.78 -8.81 9.76
N SER A 93 -6.87 -9.80 10.63
CA SER A 93 -8.18 -10.30 11.08
C SER A 93 -8.84 -9.38 12.12
N TYR A 94 -8.06 -8.70 12.94
CA TYR A 94 -8.60 -7.74 13.91
C TYR A 94 -9.25 -6.54 13.23
N ARG A 95 -8.72 -6.04 12.11
CA ARG A 95 -9.31 -4.91 11.35
C ARG A 95 -10.74 -5.22 10.88
N LEU A 96 -11.08 -6.48 10.65
CA LEU A 96 -12.37 -6.93 10.13
C LEU A 96 -13.43 -7.13 11.24
N ARG A 97 -12.97 -7.26 12.48
CA ARG A 97 -13.85 -7.67 13.60
C ARG A 97 -15.00 -6.67 13.85
N GLN A 98 -14.68 -5.40 14.00
CA GLN A 98 -15.72 -4.40 14.31
C GLN A 98 -16.65 -4.13 13.13
N PRO A 99 -16.16 -3.94 11.90
CA PRO A 99 -17.03 -3.88 10.73
C PRO A 99 -18.00 -5.06 10.62
N TYR A 100 -17.51 -6.29 10.83
CA TYR A 100 -18.37 -7.48 10.87
C TYR A 100 -19.44 -7.42 11.95
N LEU A 101 -19.08 -7.12 13.20
CA LEU A 101 -20.00 -7.07 14.32
C LEU A 101 -21.07 -5.97 14.17
N LYS A 102 -20.69 -4.84 13.58
CA LYS A 102 -21.57 -3.66 13.38
C LYS A 102 -22.30 -3.70 12.04
N LYS A 103 -22.03 -4.70 11.16
CA LYS A 103 -22.63 -4.85 9.83
C LYS A 103 -22.43 -3.59 8.98
N CYS A 104 -21.22 -3.13 8.89
CA CYS A 104 -20.83 -1.93 8.16
C CYS A 104 -19.62 -2.20 7.27
N THR A 105 -19.42 -1.35 6.29
CA THR A 105 -18.21 -1.28 5.45
C THR A 105 -17.39 -0.07 5.82
N VAL A 106 -16.12 -0.05 5.39
CA VAL A 106 -15.19 1.05 5.63
C VAL A 106 -14.55 1.45 4.33
N GLU A 107 -14.61 2.72 4.00
CA GLU A 107 -13.92 3.31 2.86
C GLU A 107 -12.84 4.29 3.33
N VAL A 108 -11.93 4.62 2.44
CA VAL A 108 -10.90 5.62 2.66
C VAL A 108 -11.09 6.77 1.69
N GLU A 109 -11.10 7.99 2.20
CA GLU A 109 -11.21 9.21 1.40
C GLU A 109 -10.07 10.19 1.70
N ASN A 110 -9.74 11.04 0.73
CA ASN A 110 -8.82 12.17 0.91
C ASN A 110 -7.41 11.78 1.37
N ILE A 111 -6.84 10.72 0.78
CA ILE A 111 -5.47 10.29 1.10
C ILE A 111 -4.50 11.41 0.70
N ASN A 112 -3.78 11.93 1.69
CA ASN A 112 -2.70 12.87 1.53
C ASN A 112 -1.40 12.26 2.07
N ILE A 113 -0.34 12.28 1.26
CA ILE A 113 0.97 11.71 1.59
C ILE A 113 1.99 12.83 1.47
N LYS A 114 2.77 13.05 2.52
CA LYS A 114 3.77 14.13 2.56
C LYS A 114 5.10 13.60 3.08
N GLU A 115 6.12 13.62 2.23
CA GLU A 115 7.49 13.29 2.67
C GLU A 115 7.98 14.31 3.72
N LYS A 116 8.52 13.78 4.82
CA LYS A 116 9.07 14.57 5.94
C LYS A 116 10.60 14.47 6.00
N GLU A 117 11.14 13.29 5.77
CA GLU A 117 12.57 13.01 5.84
C GLU A 117 12.94 11.99 4.74
N LYS A 118 14.15 12.15 4.23
CA LYS A 118 14.74 11.25 3.23
C LYS A 118 16.22 11.05 3.52
N SER A 119 16.63 9.80 3.63
CA SER A 119 18.01 9.36 3.61
C SER A 119 18.22 8.32 2.50
N ASP A 120 19.41 7.75 2.40
CA ASP A 120 19.74 6.78 1.35
C ASP A 120 19.00 5.45 1.53
N ASP A 121 18.66 5.08 2.76
CA ASP A 121 18.10 3.78 3.16
C ASP A 121 16.75 3.87 3.88
N MET A 122 16.30 5.07 4.24
CA MET A 122 15.05 5.29 4.97
C MET A 122 14.35 6.58 4.54
N ARG A 123 13.01 6.51 4.43
CA ARG A 123 12.16 7.68 4.21
C ARG A 123 11.03 7.70 5.23
N ARG A 124 10.68 8.90 5.71
CA ARG A 124 9.53 9.12 6.59
C ARG A 124 8.50 9.97 5.88
N PHE A 125 7.28 9.50 5.87
CA PHE A 125 6.12 10.23 5.36
C PHE A 125 5.11 10.46 6.47
N ASN A 126 4.46 11.60 6.45
CA ASN A 126 3.21 11.80 7.17
C ASN A 126 2.07 11.46 6.21
N ILE A 127 1.16 10.61 6.66
CA ILE A 127 -0.05 10.23 5.95
C ILE A 127 -1.27 10.77 6.70
N SER A 128 -2.24 11.29 5.95
CA SER A 128 -3.55 11.62 6.52
C SER A 128 -4.65 11.21 5.56
N PHE A 129 -5.75 10.72 6.11
CA PHE A 129 -6.92 10.30 5.35
C PHE A 129 -8.16 10.22 6.27
N HIS A 130 -9.34 10.05 5.67
CA HIS A 130 -10.56 9.81 6.42
C HIS A 130 -11.01 8.37 6.28
N TRP A 131 -11.28 7.70 7.41
CA TRP A 131 -12.11 6.50 7.47
C TRP A 131 -13.57 6.88 7.40
N VAL A 132 -14.27 6.34 6.42
CA VAL A 132 -15.71 6.57 6.23
C VAL A 132 -16.44 5.27 6.50
N ILE A 133 -17.14 5.21 7.62
CA ILE A 133 -17.92 4.05 8.02
C ILE A 133 -19.32 4.18 7.44
N LYS A 134 -19.76 3.15 6.69
CA LYS A 134 -21.08 3.09 6.06
C LYS A 134 -21.89 1.93 6.59
N ASN A 135 -23.19 2.15 6.79
CA ASN A 135 -24.12 1.10 7.18
C ASN A 135 -24.52 0.19 5.99
N ASP A 136 -25.39 -0.77 6.23
CA ASP A 136 -25.94 -1.69 5.22
C ASP A 136 -26.77 -1.03 4.11
N LYS A 137 -27.09 0.27 4.25
CA LYS A 137 -27.77 1.10 3.26
C LYS A 137 -26.84 2.03 2.50
N GLU A 138 -25.50 1.85 2.62
CA GLU A 138 -24.48 2.72 2.05
C GLU A 138 -24.52 4.18 2.57
N GLU A 139 -25.20 4.41 3.69
CA GLU A 139 -25.23 5.73 4.31
C GLU A 139 -24.00 5.90 5.23
N THR A 140 -23.31 7.04 5.11
CA THR A 140 -22.21 7.38 6.02
C THR A 140 -22.74 7.60 7.44
N VAL A 141 -22.27 6.76 8.36
CA VAL A 141 -22.63 6.88 9.79
C VAL A 141 -21.58 7.63 10.58
N LYS A 142 -20.31 7.56 10.17
CA LYS A 142 -19.21 8.26 10.84
C LYS A 142 -18.03 8.48 9.89
N LYS A 143 -17.29 9.56 10.13
CA LYS A 143 -15.96 9.81 9.56
C LYS A 143 -14.96 9.98 10.69
N HIS A 144 -13.81 9.35 10.53
CA HIS A 144 -12.69 9.42 11.47
C HIS A 144 -11.44 9.84 10.71
N GLU A 145 -10.71 10.84 11.23
CA GLU A 145 -9.48 11.31 10.63
C GLU A 145 -8.30 10.51 11.18
N VAL A 146 -7.46 10.01 10.29
CA VAL A 146 -6.17 9.39 10.59
C VAL A 146 -5.07 10.34 10.19
N ASP A 147 -4.11 10.59 11.07
CA ASP A 147 -2.91 11.39 10.81
C ASP A 147 -1.73 10.73 11.52
N LYS A 148 -0.78 10.20 10.73
CA LYS A 148 0.33 9.39 11.25
C LYS A 148 1.59 9.51 10.40
N ASP A 149 2.72 9.16 11.01
CA ASP A 149 3.97 8.96 10.29
C ASP A 149 4.14 7.48 9.91
N ILE A 150 4.65 7.25 8.71
CA ILE A 150 5.00 5.95 8.16
C ILE A 150 6.46 5.97 7.71
N TYR A 151 7.15 4.85 7.88
CA TYR A 151 8.56 4.70 7.54
C TYR A 151 8.74 3.62 6.49
N LEU A 152 9.51 3.95 5.46
CA LEU A 152 9.88 3.06 4.38
C LEU A 152 11.38 2.83 4.39
N SER A 153 11.78 1.61 4.08
CA SER A 153 13.17 1.25 3.79
C SER A 153 13.31 0.79 2.35
N GLU A 154 14.49 0.97 1.78
CA GLU A 154 14.77 0.47 0.44
C GLU A 154 15.18 -1.00 0.50
N GLU A 155 14.43 -1.87 -0.21
CA GLU A 155 14.81 -3.25 -0.45
C GLU A 155 14.78 -3.56 -1.95
N GLN A 156 15.90 -4.02 -2.48
CA GLN A 156 16.06 -4.39 -3.89
C GLN A 156 15.63 -3.30 -4.88
N GLY A 157 15.73 -2.03 -4.43
CA GLY A 157 15.37 -0.84 -5.19
C GLY A 157 13.91 -0.45 -5.17
N ASN A 158 13.14 -1.00 -4.27
CA ASN A 158 11.78 -0.60 -3.97
C ASN A 158 11.72 0.00 -2.57
N TRP A 159 10.91 1.04 -2.41
CA TRP A 159 10.59 1.61 -1.11
C TRP A 159 9.43 0.82 -0.52
N LEU A 160 9.69 0.13 0.60
CA LEU A 160 8.74 -0.76 1.26
C LEU A 160 8.54 -0.33 2.73
N ILE A 161 7.35 -0.56 3.24
CA ILE A 161 6.97 -0.23 4.62
C ILE A 161 7.70 -1.18 5.57
N ASN A 162 8.46 -0.63 6.54
CA ASN A 162 9.24 -1.44 7.47
C ASN A 162 8.77 -1.40 8.92
N GLN A 163 7.66 -0.72 9.22
CA GLN A 163 7.12 -0.63 10.58
C GLN A 163 5.68 -1.06 10.67
N ASN A 164 5.35 -1.78 11.75
CA ASN A 164 3.99 -2.20 12.09
C ASN A 164 3.28 -1.29 13.11
N ASN A 165 3.96 -0.28 13.67
CA ASN A 165 3.42 0.56 14.75
C ASN A 165 2.31 1.52 14.34
N PHE A 166 2.07 1.68 13.04
CA PHE A 166 1.05 2.61 12.54
C PHE A 166 -0.28 1.94 12.18
N PHE A 167 -0.33 0.62 12.25
CA PHE A 167 -1.57 -0.10 11.95
C PHE A 167 -2.62 0.18 13.01
N GLU A 168 -3.52 1.10 12.70
CA GLU A 168 -4.74 1.29 13.48
C GLU A 168 -5.80 0.31 13.03
N ILE A 169 -6.55 -0.16 13.99
CA ILE A 169 -7.79 -0.90 13.77
C ILE A 169 -8.92 -0.11 14.41
N LEU A 170 -10.09 -0.15 13.79
CA LEU A 170 -11.29 0.42 14.38
C LEU A 170 -11.67 -0.40 15.60
N ASP A 171 -11.88 0.26 16.73
CA ASP A 171 -12.38 -0.34 17.95
C ASP A 171 -13.85 0.03 18.21
N GLU A 172 -14.43 -0.45 19.31
CA GLU A 172 -15.86 -0.21 19.60
C GLU A 172 -16.22 1.27 19.74
N LYS A 173 -15.29 2.12 20.17
CA LYS A 173 -15.51 3.56 20.34
C LYS A 173 -15.60 4.32 19.01
N ASP A 174 -15.09 3.72 17.93
CA ASP A 174 -15.05 4.32 16.59
C ASP A 174 -16.37 4.15 15.84
N PHE A 175 -17.32 3.37 16.38
CA PHE A 175 -18.66 3.15 15.89
C PHE A 175 -19.68 3.79 16.82
#